data_9f8b43e10cce0cdcb734e624eaf86cce
#
_entry.id   9f8b43e10cce0cdcb734e624eaf86cce
#
_cell.length_a   1.000
_cell.length_b   1.000
_cell.length_c   1.000
_cell.angle_alpha   90.00
_cell.angle_beta   90.00
_cell.angle_gamma   90.00
#
_symmetry.space_group_name_H-M   'P 1'
#
loop_
_entity.id
_entity.type
_entity.pdbx_description
1 polymer ?
#
loop_
_entity_poly.entity_id
_entity_poly.type
_entity_poly.pdbx_seq_one_letter_code
_entity_poly.pdbx_strand_id
1 'polypeptide(L)'
;MSPKKEFIHPEFGPVRISINARARRIIMRADKEYINVTAPPFATYKEIERALAKYGCKLKEMQTVKGKIIDSQYSIGDGNFKIELQEYKGENFMWVHNDSTATLMCPEKTDYNARQEWLRKVIVNAIHEEAKRFLPPRLRELAEKHGFKYSQCSVRNSHSRWGSCSGKGNISLSIYLVLLTEELIDYVLLHELCHTVEMNHGERFWAILDKTCGCNSKKIRNKLKRYTPDI
;
A
#
# COMPACT_ATOMS: atom_id res chain seq x y z
N MET A 1 -11.23 -25.79 -1.79
CA MET A 1 -9.95 -25.14 -2.17
C MET A 1 -9.59 -25.60 -3.57
N SER A 2 -9.42 -24.66 -4.52
CA SER A 2 -8.96 -25.04 -5.87
C SER A 2 -7.54 -25.57 -5.80
N PRO A 3 -7.20 -26.65 -6.56
CA PRO A 3 -5.88 -27.23 -6.54
C PRO A 3 -4.84 -26.19 -7.00
N LYS A 4 -3.83 -25.96 -6.16
CA LYS A 4 -2.66 -25.15 -6.53
C LYS A 4 -1.65 -26.08 -7.20
N LYS A 5 -1.19 -25.71 -8.38
CA LYS A 5 -0.11 -26.43 -9.06
C LYS A 5 1.17 -25.58 -8.96
N GLU A 6 2.23 -26.17 -8.42
CA GLU A 6 3.52 -25.52 -8.27
C GLU A 6 4.56 -26.20 -9.20
N PHE A 7 5.41 -25.41 -9.81
CA PHE A 7 6.53 -25.89 -10.61
C PHE A 7 7.65 -24.87 -10.64
N ILE A 8 8.85 -25.31 -11.00
CA ILE A 8 10.00 -24.43 -11.17
C ILE A 8 10.12 -24.10 -12.67
N HIS A 9 9.89 -22.83 -13.02
CA HIS A 9 10.12 -22.37 -14.39
C HIS A 9 11.61 -22.15 -14.60
N PRO A 10 12.21 -22.64 -15.74
CA PRO A 10 13.64 -22.57 -15.95
C PRO A 10 14.22 -21.15 -15.87
N GLU A 11 13.49 -20.17 -16.36
CA GLU A 11 13.92 -18.77 -16.45
C GLU A 11 13.47 -17.92 -15.26
N PHE A 12 12.24 -18.16 -14.74
CA PHE A 12 11.62 -17.28 -13.75
C PHE A 12 11.59 -17.85 -12.32
N GLY A 13 12.04 -19.11 -12.13
CA GLY A 13 12.06 -19.76 -10.82
C GLY A 13 10.69 -20.32 -10.39
N PRO A 14 10.37 -20.34 -9.07
CA PRO A 14 9.15 -20.97 -8.58
C PRO A 14 7.88 -20.25 -9.04
N VAL A 15 6.98 -20.99 -9.67
CA VAL A 15 5.67 -20.50 -10.16
C VAL A 15 4.56 -21.30 -9.50
N ARG A 16 3.54 -20.59 -9.00
CA ARG A 16 2.33 -21.20 -8.40
C ARG A 16 1.11 -20.81 -9.21
N ILE A 17 0.42 -21.81 -9.78
CA ILE A 17 -0.81 -21.60 -10.55
C ILE A 17 -2.02 -21.94 -9.69
N SER A 18 -3.00 -21.04 -9.67
CA SER A 18 -4.32 -21.25 -9.07
C SER A 18 -5.42 -20.98 -10.10
N ILE A 19 -6.38 -21.89 -10.21
CA ILE A 19 -7.55 -21.71 -11.07
C ILE A 19 -8.66 -21.02 -10.27
N ASN A 20 -9.20 -19.93 -10.82
CA ASN A 20 -10.29 -19.19 -10.21
C ASN A 20 -11.45 -19.06 -11.21
N ALA A 21 -12.58 -19.65 -10.90
CA ALA A 21 -13.79 -19.64 -11.76
C ALA A 21 -14.34 -18.22 -12.03
N ARG A 22 -14.04 -17.27 -11.17
CA ARG A 22 -14.46 -15.87 -11.33
C ARG A 22 -13.44 -15.01 -12.09
N ALA A 23 -12.25 -15.53 -12.37
CA ALA A 23 -11.25 -14.81 -13.14
C ALA A 23 -11.65 -14.78 -14.62
N ARG A 24 -11.60 -13.60 -15.23
CA ARG A 24 -11.85 -13.40 -16.65
C ARG A 24 -10.58 -13.32 -17.50
N ARG A 25 -9.42 -13.24 -16.84
CA ARG A 25 -8.08 -13.11 -17.47
C ARG A 25 -7.02 -13.72 -16.57
N ILE A 26 -5.87 -14.02 -17.14
CA ILE A 26 -4.68 -14.42 -16.38
C ILE A 26 -4.17 -13.21 -15.61
N ILE A 27 -3.97 -13.36 -14.30
CA ILE A 27 -3.41 -12.35 -13.41
C ILE A 27 -2.15 -12.92 -12.80
N MET A 28 -1.05 -12.20 -12.87
CA MET A 28 0.22 -12.60 -12.28
C MET A 28 0.66 -11.59 -11.23
N ARG A 29 1.22 -12.10 -10.14
CA ARG A 29 1.75 -11.29 -9.04
C ARG A 29 3.04 -11.92 -8.53
N ALA A 30 4.05 -11.10 -8.31
CA ALA A 30 5.26 -11.51 -7.62
C ALA A 30 5.00 -11.59 -6.10
N ASP A 31 5.47 -12.66 -5.47
CA ASP A 31 5.53 -12.85 -4.03
C ASP A 31 6.99 -13.15 -3.66
N LYS A 32 7.33 -13.21 -2.37
CA LYS A 32 8.72 -13.42 -1.90
C LYS A 32 9.37 -14.67 -2.49
N GLU A 33 8.61 -15.74 -2.68
CA GLU A 33 9.09 -17.04 -3.13
C GLU A 33 8.57 -17.45 -4.50
N TYR A 34 7.39 -16.99 -4.90
CA TYR A 34 6.68 -17.48 -6.07
C TYR A 34 6.21 -16.35 -7.00
N ILE A 35 6.18 -16.63 -8.30
CA ILE A 35 5.29 -15.92 -9.21
C ILE A 35 3.91 -16.59 -9.14
N ASN A 36 2.95 -15.93 -8.51
CA ASN A 36 1.59 -16.42 -8.37
C ASN A 36 0.79 -16.09 -9.64
N VAL A 37 0.30 -17.12 -10.31
CA VAL A 37 -0.54 -17.01 -11.50
C VAL A 37 -1.96 -17.43 -11.14
N THR A 38 -2.91 -16.51 -11.25
CA THR A 38 -4.34 -16.80 -11.15
C THR A 38 -4.93 -16.85 -12.54
N ALA A 39 -5.43 -18.01 -12.96
CA ALA A 39 -5.95 -18.23 -14.30
C ALA A 39 -7.44 -18.61 -14.27
N PRO A 40 -8.23 -18.23 -15.30
CA PRO A 40 -9.58 -18.74 -15.49
C PRO A 40 -9.55 -20.24 -15.86
N PRO A 41 -10.67 -20.99 -15.67
CA PRO A 41 -10.72 -22.43 -15.93
C PRO A 41 -10.41 -22.84 -17.38
N PHE A 42 -10.66 -21.93 -18.32
CA PHE A 42 -10.45 -22.16 -19.75
C PHE A 42 -9.04 -21.76 -20.24
N ALA A 43 -8.19 -21.19 -19.36
CA ALA A 43 -6.84 -20.81 -19.74
C ALA A 43 -5.98 -22.05 -19.96
N THR A 44 -5.34 -22.10 -21.11
CA THR A 44 -4.39 -23.17 -21.46
C THR A 44 -3.03 -22.91 -20.87
N TYR A 45 -2.24 -23.98 -20.68
CA TYR A 45 -0.85 -23.87 -20.23
C TYR A 45 -0.03 -22.99 -21.18
N LYS A 46 -0.26 -23.08 -22.49
CA LYS A 46 0.43 -22.28 -23.51
C LYS A 46 0.17 -20.78 -23.38
N GLU A 47 -1.02 -20.39 -22.94
CA GLU A 47 -1.36 -18.99 -22.65
C GLU A 47 -0.66 -18.49 -21.39
N ILE A 48 -0.56 -19.33 -20.36
CA ILE A 48 0.17 -19.02 -19.14
C ILE A 48 1.67 -18.83 -19.46
N GLU A 49 2.26 -19.73 -20.25
CA GLU A 49 3.63 -19.63 -20.69
C GLU A 49 3.91 -18.34 -21.49
N ARG A 50 3.02 -17.99 -22.42
CA ARG A 50 3.14 -16.73 -23.17
C ARG A 50 3.07 -15.50 -22.25
N ALA A 51 2.21 -15.55 -21.23
CA ALA A 51 2.10 -14.47 -20.25
C ALA A 51 3.36 -14.39 -19.37
N LEU A 52 3.93 -15.52 -18.97
CA LEU A 52 5.20 -15.57 -18.24
C LEU A 52 6.36 -15.03 -19.10
N ALA A 53 6.46 -15.46 -20.34
CA ALA A 53 7.48 -14.94 -21.27
C ALA A 53 7.38 -13.42 -21.46
N LYS A 54 6.17 -12.86 -21.48
CA LYS A 54 5.95 -11.43 -21.66
C LYS A 54 6.23 -10.59 -20.41
N TYR A 55 5.90 -11.10 -19.23
CA TYR A 55 5.91 -10.31 -17.99
C TYR A 55 6.80 -10.88 -16.88
N GLY A 56 7.33 -12.09 -17.06
CA GLY A 56 8.08 -12.82 -16.03
C GLY A 56 9.35 -12.09 -15.59
N CYS A 57 10.13 -11.52 -16.52
CA CYS A 57 11.32 -10.72 -16.18
C CYS A 57 10.98 -9.59 -15.26
N LYS A 58 9.94 -8.81 -15.57
CA LYS A 58 9.47 -7.70 -14.72
C LYS A 58 8.99 -8.17 -13.35
N LEU A 59 8.30 -9.31 -13.29
CA LEU A 59 7.86 -9.91 -12.04
C LEU A 59 9.03 -10.43 -11.20
N LYS A 60 10.05 -10.98 -11.85
CA LYS A 60 11.28 -11.41 -11.19
C LYS A 60 12.09 -10.23 -10.65
N GLU A 61 12.18 -9.14 -11.41
CA GLU A 61 12.75 -7.88 -10.92
C GLU A 61 12.00 -7.37 -9.68
N MET A 62 10.67 -7.43 -9.69
CA MET A 62 9.85 -7.10 -8.51
C MET A 62 10.05 -8.06 -7.33
N GLN A 63 10.43 -9.33 -7.57
CA GLN A 63 10.83 -10.26 -6.50
C GLN A 63 12.22 -9.96 -5.96
N THR A 64 13.17 -9.57 -6.81
CA THR A 64 14.53 -9.20 -6.42
C THR A 64 14.61 -7.83 -5.78
N VAL A 65 13.66 -6.95 -6.02
CA VAL A 65 13.36 -5.80 -5.16
C VAL A 65 12.73 -6.33 -3.85
N LYS A 66 13.41 -7.25 -3.19
CA LYS A 66 13.28 -7.46 -1.75
C LYS A 66 13.45 -6.09 -1.14
N GLY A 67 12.40 -5.59 -0.51
CA GLY A 67 12.25 -4.22 -0.05
C GLY A 67 13.57 -3.58 0.38
N LYS A 68 13.75 -2.30 0.12
CA LYS A 68 14.95 -1.53 0.41
C LYS A 68 15.62 -2.03 1.68
N ILE A 69 16.94 -2.20 1.65
CA ILE A 69 17.70 -2.55 2.84
C ILE A 69 17.42 -1.46 3.87
N ILE A 70 16.97 -1.87 5.04
CA ILE A 70 16.73 -0.96 6.15
C ILE A 70 18.04 -0.87 6.93
N ASP A 71 18.79 0.18 6.69
CA ASP A 71 20.07 0.48 7.34
C ASP A 71 20.00 1.81 8.11
N SER A 72 21.14 2.27 8.62
CA SER A 72 21.22 3.52 9.40
C SER A 72 20.86 4.78 8.61
N GLN A 73 20.82 4.71 7.29
CA GLN A 73 20.40 5.83 6.43
C GLN A 73 18.92 5.70 5.98
N TYR A 74 18.24 4.65 6.44
CA TYR A 74 16.85 4.43 6.08
C TYR A 74 15.95 5.50 6.69
N SER A 75 15.26 6.21 5.84
CA SER A 75 14.19 7.12 6.21
C SER A 75 13.01 6.91 5.27
N ILE A 76 11.82 6.90 5.80
CA ILE A 76 10.58 6.82 5.03
C ILE A 76 9.57 7.85 5.53
N GLY A 77 8.85 8.48 4.60
CA GLY A 77 7.85 9.49 4.84
C GLY A 77 8.37 10.89 4.48
N ASP A 78 7.60 11.58 3.65
CA ASP A 78 7.89 12.95 3.18
C ASP A 78 7.03 14.01 3.88
N GLY A 79 6.18 13.57 4.83
CA GLY A 79 5.12 14.41 5.36
C GLY A 79 5.01 14.37 6.88
N ASN A 80 3.79 14.14 7.37
CA ASN A 80 3.43 14.24 8.77
C ASN A 80 4.03 13.17 9.66
N PHE A 81 4.52 12.08 9.10
CA PHE A 81 5.10 10.97 9.85
C PHE A 81 6.37 10.45 9.18
N LYS A 82 7.45 10.38 9.95
CA LYS A 82 8.74 9.86 9.52
C LYS A 82 9.15 8.66 10.35
N ILE A 83 9.89 7.75 9.73
CA ILE A 83 10.52 6.63 10.41
C ILE A 83 12.02 6.71 10.16
N GLU A 84 12.78 6.68 11.24
CA GLU A 84 14.24 6.74 11.23
C GLU A 84 14.82 5.55 11.98
N LEU A 85 15.96 5.05 11.54
CA LEU A 85 16.68 3.97 12.21
C LEU A 85 17.90 4.51 12.93
N GLN A 86 18.07 4.11 14.19
CA GLN A 86 19.24 4.41 15.01
C GLN A 86 19.88 3.13 15.52
N GLU A 87 21.17 2.95 15.31
CA GLU A 87 21.95 1.89 15.93
C GLU A 87 22.37 2.30 17.35
N TYR A 88 22.36 1.36 18.28
CA TYR A 88 22.74 1.64 19.66
C TYR A 88 23.42 0.43 20.34
N LYS A 89 24.18 0.71 21.40
CA LYS A 89 24.90 -0.29 22.19
C LYS A 89 24.01 -0.95 23.24
N GLY A 90 22.99 -1.66 22.82
CA GLY A 90 22.09 -2.42 23.68
C GLY A 90 21.85 -3.82 23.13
N GLU A 91 21.05 -4.61 23.84
CA GLU A 91 20.76 -6.00 23.49
C GLU A 91 19.39 -6.18 22.87
N ASN A 92 18.46 -5.25 23.13
CA ASN A 92 17.06 -5.38 22.74
C ASN A 92 16.69 -4.39 21.65
N PHE A 93 15.87 -4.85 20.70
CA PHE A 93 15.21 -3.96 19.76
C PHE A 93 14.17 -3.10 20.47
N MET A 94 14.20 -1.81 20.24
CA MET A 94 13.21 -0.87 20.79
C MET A 94 12.74 0.09 19.71
N TRP A 95 11.60 0.72 19.91
CA TRP A 95 11.17 1.85 19.12
C TRP A 95 10.52 2.90 20.01
N VAL A 96 10.75 4.15 19.64
CA VAL A 96 10.23 5.32 20.37
C VAL A 96 9.41 6.12 19.38
N HIS A 97 8.21 6.50 19.78
CA HIS A 97 7.30 7.30 18.98
C HIS A 97 7.16 8.70 19.62
N ASN A 98 7.55 9.71 18.87
CA ASN A 98 7.34 11.11 19.21
C ASN A 98 6.47 11.72 18.12
N ASP A 99 5.39 12.40 18.47
CA ASP A 99 4.36 13.02 17.64
C ASP A 99 4.38 12.76 16.12
N SER A 100 5.47 13.02 15.44
CA SER A 100 5.62 12.91 13.98
C SER A 100 6.78 12.00 13.53
N THR A 101 7.49 11.36 14.47
CA THR A 101 8.66 10.53 14.14
C THR A 101 8.67 9.26 14.97
N ALA A 102 8.85 8.11 14.32
CA ALA A 102 9.19 6.85 14.98
C ALA A 102 10.68 6.56 14.82
N THR A 103 11.42 6.51 15.93
CA THR A 103 12.83 6.12 15.95
C THR A 103 12.93 4.64 16.30
N LEU A 104 13.46 3.85 15.38
CA LEU A 104 13.70 2.41 15.56
C LEU A 104 15.12 2.24 16.06
N MET A 105 15.27 1.72 17.27
CA MET A 105 16.58 1.48 17.91
C MET A 105 16.98 0.03 17.73
N CYS A 106 18.06 -0.20 16.98
CA CYS A 106 18.55 -1.52 16.61
C CYS A 106 19.91 -1.80 17.27
N PRO A 107 20.08 -2.96 17.94
CA PRO A 107 21.37 -3.36 18.47
C PRO A 107 22.43 -3.53 17.36
N GLU A 108 23.64 -2.96 17.58
CA GLU A 108 24.74 -3.03 16.61
C GLU A 108 25.15 -4.47 16.26
N LYS A 109 25.07 -5.40 17.23
CA LYS A 109 25.52 -6.80 17.11
C LYS A 109 24.38 -7.78 16.78
N THR A 110 23.48 -7.45 15.89
CA THR A 110 22.36 -8.34 15.55
C THR A 110 22.57 -9.02 14.20
N ASP A 111 22.16 -10.29 14.08
CA ASP A 111 22.10 -10.98 12.80
C ASP A 111 21.31 -10.17 11.76
N TYR A 112 21.88 -10.05 10.57
CA TYR A 112 21.34 -9.19 9.52
C TYR A 112 19.90 -9.57 9.11
N ASN A 113 19.62 -10.87 8.95
CA ASN A 113 18.29 -11.30 8.48
C ASN A 113 17.23 -11.12 9.57
N ALA A 114 17.56 -11.50 10.82
CA ALA A 114 16.69 -11.28 11.97
C ALA A 114 16.39 -9.79 12.17
N ARG A 115 17.41 -8.93 11.99
CA ARG A 115 17.28 -7.48 12.02
C ARG A 115 16.30 -6.97 10.96
N GLN A 116 16.47 -7.37 9.69
CA GLN A 116 15.60 -6.92 8.60
C GLN A 116 14.14 -7.37 8.78
N GLU A 117 13.93 -8.59 9.24
CA GLU A 117 12.58 -9.11 9.49
C GLU A 117 11.87 -8.34 10.62
N TRP A 118 12.59 -8.10 11.72
CA TRP A 118 12.06 -7.32 12.84
C TRP A 118 11.74 -5.88 12.42
N LEU A 119 12.68 -5.20 11.75
CA LEU A 119 12.50 -3.82 11.30
C LEU A 119 11.25 -3.68 10.41
N ARG A 120 11.07 -4.57 9.44
CA ARG A 120 9.86 -4.55 8.59
C ARG A 120 8.57 -4.67 9.38
N LYS A 121 8.52 -5.56 10.37
CA LYS A 121 7.33 -5.74 11.23
C LYS A 121 7.05 -4.49 12.05
N VAL A 122 8.08 -3.91 12.67
CA VAL A 122 7.93 -2.74 13.53
C VAL A 122 7.56 -1.50 12.72
N ILE A 123 8.16 -1.29 11.55
CA ILE A 123 7.81 -0.20 10.64
C ILE A 123 6.32 -0.26 10.29
N VAL A 124 5.82 -1.43 9.86
CA VAL A 124 4.39 -1.58 9.53
C VAL A 124 3.50 -1.31 10.74
N ASN A 125 3.91 -1.75 11.93
CA ASN A 125 3.15 -1.49 13.17
C ASN A 125 3.15 0.02 13.52
N ALA A 126 4.30 0.68 13.44
CA ALA A 126 4.41 2.12 13.69
C ALA A 126 3.53 2.93 12.74
N ILE A 127 3.58 2.63 11.43
CA ILE A 127 2.70 3.25 10.42
C ILE A 127 1.23 2.98 10.74
N HIS A 128 0.89 1.76 11.18
CA HIS A 128 -0.49 1.39 11.48
C HIS A 128 -1.04 2.14 12.69
N GLU A 129 -0.27 2.26 13.76
CA GLU A 129 -0.67 3.01 14.95
C GLU A 129 -0.84 4.50 14.63
N GLU A 130 0.09 5.10 13.88
CA GLU A 130 -0.02 6.48 13.45
C GLU A 130 -1.23 6.70 12.53
N ALA A 131 -1.45 5.81 11.58
CA ALA A 131 -2.60 5.91 10.68
C ALA A 131 -3.94 5.82 11.41
N LYS A 132 -4.05 4.98 12.44
CA LYS A 132 -5.25 4.91 13.28
C LYS A 132 -5.45 6.18 14.10
N ARG A 133 -4.36 6.78 14.58
CA ARG A 133 -4.39 8.00 15.39
C ARG A 133 -4.78 9.21 14.54
N PHE A 134 -4.20 9.34 13.34
CA PHE A 134 -4.28 10.55 12.52
C PHE A 134 -5.45 10.55 11.51
N LEU A 135 -5.62 9.47 10.73
CA LEU A 135 -6.51 9.50 9.57
C LEU A 135 -8.00 9.60 9.91
N PRO A 136 -8.57 8.88 10.90
CA PRO A 136 -9.99 8.98 11.19
C PRO A 136 -10.42 10.35 11.73
N PRO A 137 -9.68 11.01 12.67
CA PRO A 137 -9.98 12.37 13.08
C PRO A 137 -9.91 13.37 11.92
N ARG A 138 -8.87 13.29 11.07
CA ARG A 138 -8.73 14.18 9.91
C ARG A 138 -9.85 13.99 8.89
N LEU A 139 -10.27 12.75 8.62
CA LEU A 139 -11.42 12.47 7.75
C LEU A 139 -12.70 13.11 8.30
N ARG A 140 -12.91 13.04 9.63
CA ARG A 140 -14.07 13.65 10.28
C ARG A 140 -14.05 15.16 10.14
N GLU A 141 -12.94 15.80 10.42
CA GLU A 141 -12.75 17.24 10.28
C GLU A 141 -13.09 17.72 8.86
N LEU A 142 -12.56 17.05 7.85
CA LEU A 142 -12.83 17.38 6.45
C LEU A 142 -14.29 17.13 6.07
N ALA A 143 -14.89 16.06 6.59
CA ALA A 143 -16.31 15.77 6.35
C ALA A 143 -17.20 16.85 6.93
N GLU A 144 -16.96 17.30 8.18
CA GLU A 144 -17.69 18.38 8.82
C GLU A 144 -17.51 19.70 8.10
N LYS A 145 -16.27 20.05 7.76
CA LYS A 145 -15.92 21.28 7.05
C LYS A 145 -16.64 21.42 5.70
N HIS A 146 -16.81 20.31 4.98
CA HIS A 146 -17.37 20.34 3.62
C HIS A 146 -18.80 19.77 3.55
N GLY A 147 -19.41 19.40 4.68
CA GLY A 147 -20.78 18.91 4.76
C GLY A 147 -20.99 17.49 4.22
N PHE A 148 -19.94 16.66 4.19
CA PHE A 148 -20.06 15.26 3.82
C PHE A 148 -20.55 14.37 4.95
N LYS A 149 -21.25 13.30 4.61
CA LYS A 149 -21.68 12.25 5.54
C LYS A 149 -21.12 10.91 5.09
N TYR A 150 -20.53 10.15 6.01
CA TYR A 150 -20.08 8.79 5.79
C TYR A 150 -20.54 7.88 6.94
N SER A 151 -20.58 6.55 6.71
CA SER A 151 -21.08 5.61 7.73
C SER A 151 -19.97 5.18 8.70
N GLN A 152 -18.84 4.70 8.17
CA GLN A 152 -17.73 4.19 8.98
C GLN A 152 -16.40 4.49 8.28
N CYS A 153 -15.35 4.64 9.11
CA CYS A 153 -13.96 4.72 8.66
C CYS A 153 -13.18 3.52 9.20
N SER A 154 -12.41 2.88 8.35
CA SER A 154 -11.47 1.81 8.72
C SER A 154 -10.09 2.07 8.12
N VAL A 155 -9.04 1.67 8.84
CA VAL A 155 -7.65 1.77 8.39
C VAL A 155 -7.13 0.36 8.13
N ARG A 156 -6.49 0.14 6.97
CA ARG A 156 -6.07 -1.20 6.53
C ARG A 156 -4.66 -1.18 5.93
N ASN A 157 -3.93 -2.26 6.11
CA ASN A 157 -2.67 -2.48 5.42
C ASN A 157 -2.97 -2.84 3.95
N SER A 158 -2.98 -1.83 3.07
CA SER A 158 -3.27 -1.98 1.65
C SER A 158 -2.22 -1.28 0.79
N HIS A 159 -1.50 -2.05 -0.03
CA HIS A 159 -0.51 -1.53 -0.99
C HIS A 159 -1.10 -1.20 -2.36
N SER A 160 -2.34 -1.63 -2.65
CA SER A 160 -2.92 -1.53 -3.99
C SER A 160 -3.74 -0.27 -4.24
N ARG A 161 -4.16 0.41 -3.18
CA ARG A 161 -4.97 1.62 -3.25
C ARG A 161 -4.82 2.45 -1.98
N TRP A 162 -4.90 3.76 -2.11
CA TRP A 162 -4.81 4.70 -1.00
C TRP A 162 -6.09 4.75 -0.16
N GLY A 163 -7.25 4.63 -0.81
CA GLY A 163 -8.55 4.60 -0.17
C GLY A 163 -9.60 3.85 -1.00
N SER A 164 -10.77 3.68 -0.42
CA SER A 164 -11.98 3.23 -1.11
C SER A 164 -13.22 3.59 -0.32
N CYS A 165 -14.29 3.97 -1.01
CA CYS A 165 -15.62 4.16 -0.46
C CYS A 165 -16.58 3.11 -1.03
N SER A 166 -17.44 2.54 -0.19
CA SER A 166 -18.49 1.63 -0.62
C SER A 166 -19.80 2.38 -0.88
N GLY A 167 -20.74 1.78 -1.64
CA GLY A 167 -22.07 2.36 -1.87
C GLY A 167 -22.91 2.57 -0.60
N LYS A 168 -22.45 2.04 0.56
CA LYS A 168 -23.05 2.28 1.89
C LYS A 168 -22.35 3.42 2.65
N GLY A 169 -21.42 4.14 2.03
CA GLY A 169 -20.65 5.19 2.68
C GLY A 169 -19.59 4.71 3.66
N ASN A 170 -19.16 3.44 3.60
CA ASN A 170 -18.03 2.97 4.41
C ASN A 170 -16.72 3.29 3.69
N ILE A 171 -15.85 4.05 4.37
CA ILE A 171 -14.54 4.47 3.86
C ILE A 171 -13.46 3.58 4.47
N SER A 172 -12.56 3.08 3.62
CA SER A 172 -11.39 2.31 4.03
C SER A 172 -10.13 3.02 3.52
N LEU A 173 -9.19 3.31 4.41
CA LEU A 173 -7.97 4.07 4.15
C LEU A 173 -6.74 3.17 4.29
N SER A 174 -5.73 3.37 3.44
CA SER A 174 -4.45 2.69 3.57
C SER A 174 -3.65 3.28 4.73
N ILE A 175 -2.97 2.42 5.51
CA ILE A 175 -2.03 2.88 6.54
C ILE A 175 -0.91 3.74 5.96
N TYR A 176 -0.52 3.50 4.72
CA TYR A 176 0.59 4.21 4.05
C TYR A 176 0.28 5.67 3.72
N LEU A 177 -0.97 6.10 3.87
CA LEU A 177 -1.33 7.52 3.68
C LEU A 177 -0.55 8.46 4.58
N VAL A 178 -0.25 8.07 5.83
CA VAL A 178 0.46 8.93 6.79
C VAL A 178 1.89 9.25 6.38
N LEU A 179 2.45 8.51 5.42
CA LEU A 179 3.77 8.75 4.85
C LEU A 179 3.76 9.86 3.79
N LEU A 180 2.59 10.29 3.34
CA LEU A 180 2.42 11.33 2.35
C LEU A 180 2.41 12.72 3.00
N THR A 181 2.60 13.76 2.16
CA THR A 181 2.37 15.13 2.59
C THR A 181 0.90 15.38 2.93
N GLU A 182 0.61 16.34 3.80
CA GLU A 182 -0.76 16.68 4.21
C GLU A 182 -1.66 17.00 3.02
N GLU A 183 -1.14 17.73 2.01
CA GLU A 183 -1.86 18.00 0.75
C GLU A 183 -2.36 16.72 0.08
N LEU A 184 -1.53 15.68 0.03
CA LEU A 184 -1.88 14.41 -0.60
C LEU A 184 -2.80 13.55 0.26
N ILE A 185 -2.63 13.60 1.58
CA ILE A 185 -3.54 12.95 2.52
C ILE A 185 -4.93 13.54 2.37
N ASP A 186 -5.06 14.85 2.52
CA ASP A 186 -6.34 15.56 2.40
C ASP A 186 -7.01 15.31 1.05
N TYR A 187 -6.24 15.32 -0.03
CA TYR A 187 -6.76 14.98 -1.36
C TYR A 187 -7.40 13.59 -1.39
N VAL A 188 -6.74 12.56 -0.82
CA VAL A 188 -7.31 11.20 -0.81
C VAL A 188 -8.54 11.14 0.09
N LEU A 189 -8.50 11.75 1.27
CA LEU A 189 -9.64 11.79 2.18
C LEU A 189 -10.86 12.48 1.53
N LEU A 190 -10.67 13.61 0.89
CA LEU A 190 -11.71 14.32 0.15
C LEU A 190 -12.21 13.52 -1.06
N HIS A 191 -11.33 12.80 -1.77
CA HIS A 191 -11.71 11.91 -2.86
C HIS A 191 -12.66 10.81 -2.38
N GLU A 192 -12.37 10.16 -1.25
CA GLU A 192 -13.24 9.13 -0.67
C GLU A 192 -14.53 9.71 -0.11
N LEU A 193 -14.51 10.93 0.44
CA LEU A 193 -15.71 11.65 0.86
C LEU A 193 -16.61 12.02 -0.33
N CYS A 194 -16.05 12.46 -1.46
CA CYS A 194 -16.81 12.72 -2.68
C CYS A 194 -17.56 11.48 -3.18
N HIS A 195 -17.01 10.29 -2.99
CA HIS A 195 -17.68 9.04 -3.33
C HIS A 195 -18.93 8.74 -2.48
N THR A 196 -19.12 9.39 -1.35
CA THR A 196 -20.38 9.27 -0.59
C THR A 196 -21.55 10.00 -1.28
N VAL A 197 -21.25 10.91 -2.20
CA VAL A 197 -22.22 11.70 -2.99
C VAL A 197 -22.29 11.22 -4.44
N GLU A 198 -21.13 10.95 -5.04
CA GLU A 198 -21.01 10.53 -6.44
C GLU A 198 -20.04 9.36 -6.58
N MET A 199 -20.58 8.17 -6.86
CA MET A 199 -19.77 6.93 -6.90
C MET A 199 -18.88 6.84 -8.14
N ASN A 200 -19.27 7.45 -9.25
CA ASN A 200 -18.58 7.37 -10.52
C ASN A 200 -17.69 8.58 -10.75
N HIS A 201 -16.48 8.39 -11.30
CA HIS A 201 -15.54 9.46 -11.65
C HIS A 201 -15.97 10.25 -12.91
N GLY A 202 -17.26 10.62 -13.00
CA GLY A 202 -17.79 11.48 -14.06
C GLY A 202 -17.51 12.96 -13.82
N GLU A 203 -18.04 13.84 -14.67
CA GLU A 203 -17.85 15.29 -14.56
C GLU A 203 -18.33 15.85 -13.23
N ARG A 204 -19.46 15.35 -12.72
CA ARG A 204 -20.01 15.74 -11.43
C ARG A 204 -19.07 15.43 -10.26
N PHE A 205 -18.44 14.25 -10.27
CA PHE A 205 -17.45 13.89 -9.26
C PHE A 205 -16.26 14.86 -9.24
N TRP A 206 -15.69 15.13 -10.41
CA TRP A 206 -14.54 16.03 -10.51
C TRP A 206 -14.90 17.46 -10.14
N ALA A 207 -16.09 17.93 -10.50
CA ALA A 207 -16.56 19.27 -10.10
C ALA A 207 -16.72 19.40 -8.58
N ILE A 208 -17.23 18.37 -7.90
CA ILE A 208 -17.33 18.33 -6.43
C ILE A 208 -15.93 18.35 -5.82
N LEU A 209 -15.03 17.48 -6.30
CA LEU A 209 -13.68 17.36 -5.76
C LEU A 209 -12.85 18.64 -5.98
N ASP A 210 -12.90 19.25 -7.15
CA ASP A 210 -12.22 20.51 -7.45
C ASP A 210 -12.70 21.64 -6.53
N LYS A 211 -14.02 21.74 -6.32
CA LYS A 211 -14.62 22.71 -5.40
C LYS A 211 -14.15 22.48 -3.96
N THR A 212 -14.08 21.22 -3.53
CA THR A 212 -13.74 20.85 -2.15
C THR A 212 -12.24 21.03 -1.87
N CYS A 213 -11.39 20.67 -2.83
CA CYS A 213 -9.94 20.89 -2.73
C CYS A 213 -9.55 22.38 -2.91
N GLY A 214 -10.43 23.22 -3.42
CA GLY A 214 -10.12 24.62 -3.75
C GLY A 214 -9.12 24.77 -4.89
N CYS A 215 -8.86 23.72 -5.65
CA CYS A 215 -7.87 23.70 -6.74
C CYS A 215 -8.18 22.59 -7.75
N ASN A 216 -7.39 22.54 -8.83
CA ASN A 216 -7.49 21.46 -9.81
C ASN A 216 -7.00 20.12 -9.25
N SER A 217 -7.93 19.26 -8.83
CA SER A 217 -7.67 17.96 -8.23
C SER A 217 -6.86 17.00 -9.13
N LYS A 218 -6.93 17.16 -10.46
CA LYS A 218 -6.13 16.36 -11.40
C LYS A 218 -4.63 16.64 -11.26
N LYS A 219 -4.23 17.86 -10.89
CA LYS A 219 -2.82 18.19 -10.61
C LYS A 219 -2.31 17.43 -9.38
N ILE A 220 -3.09 17.42 -8.29
CA ILE A 220 -2.73 16.70 -7.06
C ILE A 220 -2.71 15.19 -7.32
N ARG A 221 -3.69 14.67 -8.08
CA ARG A 221 -3.70 13.26 -8.51
C ARG A 221 -2.41 12.86 -9.25
N ASN A 222 -1.88 13.73 -10.09
CA ASN A 222 -0.64 13.45 -10.82
C ASN A 222 0.59 13.46 -9.91
N LYS A 223 0.60 14.28 -8.85
CA LYS A 223 1.61 14.18 -7.79
C LYS A 223 1.51 12.83 -7.07
N LEU A 224 0.30 12.44 -6.66
CA LEU A 224 0.05 11.17 -5.93
C LEU A 224 0.50 9.93 -6.72
N LYS A 225 0.41 9.94 -8.05
CA LYS A 225 0.87 8.81 -8.89
C LYS A 225 2.38 8.53 -8.81
N ARG A 226 3.17 9.46 -8.28
CA ARG A 226 4.62 9.30 -8.12
C ARG A 226 4.97 8.54 -6.84
N TYR A 227 3.99 8.39 -5.93
CA TYR A 227 4.17 7.69 -4.67
C TYR A 227 3.69 6.26 -4.79
N THR A 228 4.53 5.33 -4.36
CA THR A 228 4.19 3.92 -4.16
C THR A 228 4.50 3.56 -2.71
N PRO A 229 3.65 2.82 -2.02
CA PRO A 229 3.94 2.36 -0.67
C PRO A 229 4.99 1.24 -0.74
N ASP A 230 6.26 1.61 -0.76
CA ASP A 230 7.40 0.68 -0.76
C ASP A 230 8.02 0.62 0.65
N ILE A 231 7.86 -0.54 1.30
CA ILE A 231 8.55 -0.93 2.55
C ILE A 231 9.25 -2.26 2.38
#